data_48e56785f540a91b0f7250fa022133b5
#
_entry.id   48e56785f540a91b0f7250fa022133b5
#
_cell.length_a   1.000
_cell.length_b   1.000
_cell.length_c   1.000
_cell.angle_alpha   90.00
_cell.angle_beta   90.00
_cell.angle_gamma   90.00
#
_symmetry.space_group_name_H-M   'P 1'
#
loop_
_entity.id
_entity.type
_entity.pdbx_description
1 polymer ?
#
loop_
_entity_poly.entity_id
_entity_poly.type
_entity_poly.pdbx_seq_one_letter_code
_entity_poly.pdbx_strand_id
1 'polypeptide(L)'
;NEPETQQNGKMPTCIWHPDLEAQFILKLREKLDAASLNTKIWMYDHCFVGIERVLWCLRTYPALIQACDGVAWHYYEGGVEMTAHLAAEYPQLASHFTEGGPRLYDHYATDWCKWGSIMAKALAAGCRTFTGWNLLLDESGCPNIGPFFCGGLATLHSQTKELSYSGQYRAFAHFSRFIKPGAKIYPVTIADDVPPMFLYPNNAKPIAAVAAQNPDGSFVLQLVNPNSDKRQVQYERDGRWYYVELLPDSLVTVVQA
;
A
#
# COMPACT_ATOMS: atom_id res chain seq x y z
N ASN A 1 -7.12 2.94 -15.25
CA ASN A 1 -7.67 2.74 -13.91
C ASN A 1 -8.78 1.70 -13.93
N GLU A 2 -8.73 0.71 -13.06
CA GLU A 2 -9.73 -0.31 -12.76
C GLU A 2 -10.37 -0.99 -13.98
N PRO A 3 -9.60 -1.75 -14.76
CA PRO A 3 -10.04 -2.29 -16.06
C PRO A 3 -11.17 -3.33 -15.98
N GLU A 4 -11.49 -3.83 -14.79
CA GLU A 4 -12.54 -4.84 -14.56
C GLU A 4 -13.80 -4.26 -13.91
N THR A 5 -13.81 -2.98 -13.58
CA THR A 5 -14.87 -2.39 -12.77
C THR A 5 -16.01 -1.88 -13.62
N GLN A 6 -17.22 -2.41 -13.38
CA GLN A 6 -18.49 -1.83 -13.85
C GLN A 6 -19.11 -0.98 -12.75
N GLN A 7 -18.90 0.31 -12.76
CA GLN A 7 -19.43 1.19 -11.71
C GLN A 7 -20.86 1.70 -11.97
N ASN A 8 -21.53 1.25 -13.03
CA ASN A 8 -22.95 1.50 -13.31
C ASN A 8 -23.41 2.95 -13.04
N GLY A 9 -22.69 3.92 -13.62
CA GLY A 9 -22.98 5.35 -13.45
C GLY A 9 -22.48 5.99 -12.18
N LYS A 10 -21.78 5.26 -11.31
CA LYS A 10 -21.16 5.82 -10.11
C LYS A 10 -19.90 6.63 -10.43
N MET A 11 -19.14 6.20 -11.41
CA MET A 11 -17.97 6.91 -11.94
C MET A 11 -17.74 6.50 -13.41
N PRO A 12 -16.99 7.29 -14.19
CA PRO A 12 -16.55 6.87 -15.52
C PRO A 12 -15.68 5.62 -15.44
N THR A 13 -16.09 4.57 -16.14
CA THR A 13 -15.37 3.29 -16.16
C THR A 13 -15.31 2.74 -17.58
N CYS A 14 -14.30 1.93 -17.84
CA CYS A 14 -14.13 1.22 -19.09
C CYS A 14 -13.70 -0.20 -18.79
N ILE A 15 -14.49 -1.19 -19.20
CA ILE A 15 -14.09 -2.59 -19.08
C ILE A 15 -13.13 -2.91 -20.20
N TRP A 16 -11.92 -3.30 -19.82
CA TRP A 16 -10.89 -3.75 -20.73
C TRP A 16 -10.70 -5.25 -20.61
N HIS A 17 -10.92 -5.95 -21.72
CA HIS A 17 -10.50 -7.35 -21.79
C HIS A 17 -8.97 -7.46 -21.61
N PRO A 18 -8.45 -8.50 -20.93
CA PRO A 18 -7.00 -8.65 -20.72
C PRO A 18 -6.17 -8.59 -22.00
N ASP A 19 -6.66 -9.18 -23.11
CA ASP A 19 -6.00 -9.10 -24.41
C ASP A 19 -5.88 -7.67 -24.93
N LEU A 20 -6.93 -6.86 -24.74
CA LEU A 20 -6.93 -5.48 -25.20
C LEU A 20 -5.94 -4.64 -24.37
N GLU A 21 -5.91 -4.86 -23.06
CA GLU A 21 -4.95 -4.21 -22.17
C GLU A 21 -3.51 -4.53 -22.61
N ALA A 22 -3.21 -5.82 -22.81
CA ALA A 22 -1.88 -6.27 -23.23
C ALA A 22 -1.44 -5.63 -24.57
N GLN A 23 -2.31 -5.67 -25.58
CA GLN A 23 -2.04 -5.09 -26.90
C GLN A 23 -1.87 -3.56 -26.81
N PHE A 24 -2.69 -2.89 -26.00
CA PHE A 24 -2.59 -1.45 -25.79
C PHE A 24 -1.24 -1.09 -25.16
N ILE A 25 -0.81 -1.80 -24.12
CA ILE A 25 0.46 -1.56 -23.44
C ILE A 25 1.64 -1.73 -24.41
N LEU A 26 1.65 -2.81 -25.21
CA LEU A 26 2.70 -3.03 -26.21
C LEU A 26 2.75 -1.89 -27.24
N LYS A 27 1.60 -1.42 -27.70
CA LYS A 27 1.51 -0.32 -28.62
C LYS A 27 1.90 1.02 -28.00
N LEU A 28 1.55 1.23 -26.73
CA LEU A 28 1.94 2.42 -25.98
C LEU A 28 3.46 2.47 -25.82
N ARG A 29 4.11 1.35 -25.46
CA ARG A 29 5.57 1.29 -25.36
C ARG A 29 6.25 1.61 -26.66
N GLU A 30 5.79 1.02 -27.78
CA GLU A 30 6.29 1.36 -29.13
C GLU A 30 6.23 2.87 -29.42
N LYS A 31 5.10 3.51 -29.09
CA LYS A 31 4.91 4.94 -29.31
C LYS A 31 5.78 5.83 -28.43
N LEU A 32 5.93 5.44 -27.15
CA LEU A 32 6.80 6.16 -26.22
C LEU A 32 8.27 6.07 -26.67
N ASP A 33 8.72 4.90 -27.08
CA ASP A 33 10.08 4.68 -27.56
C ASP A 33 10.36 5.47 -28.85
N ALA A 34 9.42 5.44 -29.81
CA ALA A 34 9.53 6.23 -31.05
C ALA A 34 9.58 7.75 -30.78
N ALA A 35 8.97 8.20 -29.69
CA ALA A 35 9.01 9.59 -29.23
C ALA A 35 10.22 9.89 -28.33
N SER A 36 11.10 8.92 -28.08
CA SER A 36 12.23 9.03 -27.12
C SER A 36 11.80 9.43 -25.70
N LEU A 37 10.62 8.95 -25.26
CA LEU A 37 10.08 9.20 -23.93
C LEU A 37 10.35 8.03 -22.99
N ASN A 38 11.03 8.30 -21.87
CA ASN A 38 11.33 7.32 -20.82
C ASN A 38 10.19 7.15 -19.80
N THR A 39 8.95 7.36 -20.22
CA THR A 39 7.78 7.23 -19.35
C THR A 39 7.60 5.77 -18.92
N LYS A 40 7.47 5.57 -17.61
CA LYS A 40 7.23 4.25 -17.03
C LYS A 40 5.78 3.82 -17.25
N ILE A 41 5.58 2.54 -17.52
CA ILE A 41 4.26 1.93 -17.69
C ILE A 41 4.03 0.97 -16.54
N TRP A 42 2.98 1.19 -15.77
CA TRP A 42 2.47 0.24 -14.79
C TRP A 42 1.15 -0.31 -15.30
N MET A 43 1.06 -1.61 -15.40
CA MET A 43 -0.14 -2.28 -15.90
C MET A 43 -1.17 -2.52 -14.78
N TYR A 44 -2.38 -2.84 -15.15
CA TYR A 44 -3.51 -3.27 -14.35
C TYR A 44 -4.21 -2.13 -13.58
N ASP A 45 -3.58 -1.57 -12.55
CA ASP A 45 -4.10 -0.45 -11.75
C ASP A 45 -5.49 -0.75 -11.14
N HIS A 46 -5.59 -1.88 -10.40
CA HIS A 46 -6.81 -2.34 -9.74
C HIS A 46 -6.49 -3.23 -8.52
N CYS A 47 -7.53 -3.79 -7.90
CA CYS A 47 -7.46 -4.51 -6.63
C CYS A 47 -6.58 -5.77 -6.66
N PHE A 48 -5.96 -6.09 -5.53
CA PHE A 48 -5.07 -7.24 -5.38
C PHE A 48 -5.70 -8.58 -5.80
N VAL A 49 -7.02 -8.72 -5.65
CA VAL A 49 -7.76 -9.94 -6.03
C VAL A 49 -7.56 -10.32 -7.49
N GLY A 50 -7.25 -9.36 -8.37
CA GLY A 50 -7.04 -9.60 -9.80
C GLY A 50 -5.62 -10.08 -10.15
N ILE A 51 -4.84 -10.60 -9.22
CA ILE A 51 -3.49 -11.13 -9.48
C ILE A 51 -3.47 -12.15 -10.62
N GLU A 52 -4.46 -13.03 -10.70
CA GLU A 52 -4.53 -14.04 -11.75
C GLU A 52 -4.69 -13.44 -13.17
N ARG A 53 -5.41 -12.31 -13.28
CA ARG A 53 -5.48 -11.55 -14.54
C ARG A 53 -4.10 -11.05 -14.95
N VAL A 54 -3.36 -10.49 -14.01
CA VAL A 54 -2.00 -9.98 -14.26
C VAL A 54 -1.08 -11.12 -14.73
N LEU A 55 -1.06 -12.23 -14.01
CA LEU A 55 -0.24 -13.40 -14.34
C LEU A 55 -0.65 -13.99 -15.70
N TRP A 56 -1.95 -14.05 -15.98
CA TRP A 56 -2.45 -14.50 -17.28
C TRP A 56 -1.95 -13.60 -18.42
N CYS A 57 -2.02 -12.28 -18.28
CA CYS A 57 -1.49 -11.34 -19.28
C CYS A 57 0.01 -11.56 -19.53
N LEU A 58 0.81 -11.66 -18.47
CA LEU A 58 2.26 -11.85 -18.58
C LEU A 58 2.65 -13.20 -19.21
N ARG A 59 1.92 -14.26 -18.90
CA ARG A 59 2.12 -15.60 -19.47
C ARG A 59 1.71 -15.65 -20.95
N THR A 60 0.59 -15.01 -21.30
CA THR A 60 0.04 -15.00 -22.66
C THR A 60 0.80 -14.06 -23.59
N TYR A 61 1.28 -12.94 -23.05
CA TYR A 61 2.01 -11.91 -23.77
C TYR A 61 3.38 -11.62 -23.14
N PRO A 62 4.37 -12.52 -23.29
CA PRO A 62 5.68 -12.38 -22.64
C PRO A 62 6.41 -11.06 -22.93
N ALA A 63 6.11 -10.41 -24.07
CA ALA A 63 6.66 -9.09 -24.41
C ALA A 63 6.28 -8.00 -23.41
N LEU A 64 5.21 -8.17 -22.62
CA LEU A 64 4.83 -7.24 -21.55
C LEU A 64 5.92 -7.10 -20.48
N ILE A 65 6.72 -8.14 -20.26
CA ILE A 65 7.81 -8.14 -19.28
C ILE A 65 8.85 -7.05 -19.60
N GLN A 66 9.03 -6.74 -20.88
CA GLN A 66 9.94 -5.68 -21.32
C GLN A 66 9.21 -4.34 -21.55
N ALA A 67 7.90 -4.38 -21.82
CA ALA A 67 7.10 -3.19 -22.08
C ALA A 67 6.65 -2.47 -20.82
N CYS A 68 6.47 -3.22 -19.71
CA CYS A 68 6.04 -2.69 -18.42
C CYS A 68 7.22 -2.51 -17.46
N ASP A 69 7.12 -1.51 -16.60
CA ASP A 69 8.05 -1.25 -15.50
C ASP A 69 7.52 -1.78 -14.16
N GLY A 70 6.26 -2.18 -14.10
CA GLY A 70 5.65 -2.73 -12.91
C GLY A 70 4.15 -2.96 -13.03
N VAL A 71 3.55 -3.34 -11.91
CA VAL A 71 2.12 -3.56 -11.75
C VAL A 71 1.59 -2.63 -10.67
N ALA A 72 0.48 -1.97 -10.95
CA ALA A 72 -0.19 -1.05 -10.04
C ALA A 72 -1.35 -1.75 -9.32
N TRP A 73 -1.51 -1.48 -8.02
CA TRP A 73 -2.44 -2.17 -7.14
C TRP A 73 -3.29 -1.21 -6.33
N HIS A 74 -4.57 -1.53 -6.21
CA HIS A 74 -5.52 -0.91 -5.30
C HIS A 74 -5.84 -1.83 -4.11
N TYR A 75 -6.21 -1.21 -3.01
CA TYR A 75 -6.38 -1.88 -1.72
C TYR A 75 -7.78 -2.46 -1.48
N TYR A 76 -8.79 -2.12 -2.27
CA TYR A 76 -10.20 -2.29 -1.88
C TYR A 76 -10.66 -3.75 -1.81
N GLU A 77 -10.01 -4.65 -2.55
CA GLU A 77 -10.32 -6.09 -2.55
C GLU A 77 -9.04 -6.93 -2.59
N GLY A 78 -9.02 -8.00 -1.79
CA GLY A 78 -7.84 -8.84 -1.62
C GLY A 78 -6.84 -8.26 -0.62
N GLY A 79 -5.69 -8.90 -0.51
CA GLY A 79 -4.60 -8.50 0.37
C GLY A 79 -3.29 -8.34 -0.39
N VAL A 80 -2.42 -7.47 0.14
CA VAL A 80 -1.10 -7.23 -0.47
C VAL A 80 -0.24 -8.50 -0.56
N GLU A 81 -0.50 -9.49 0.28
CA GLU A 81 0.15 -10.80 0.26
C GLU A 81 0.03 -11.52 -1.09
N MET A 82 -1.03 -11.22 -1.85
CA MET A 82 -1.25 -11.79 -3.19
C MET A 82 -0.16 -11.36 -4.18
N THR A 83 0.50 -10.22 -3.97
CA THR A 83 1.60 -9.75 -4.83
C THR A 83 2.83 -10.65 -4.74
N ALA A 84 2.92 -11.53 -3.73
CA ALA A 84 4.00 -12.51 -3.62
C ALA A 84 4.05 -13.47 -4.83
N HIS A 85 2.89 -13.77 -5.45
CA HIS A 85 2.84 -14.58 -6.68
C HIS A 85 3.54 -13.88 -7.84
N LEU A 86 3.32 -12.56 -7.99
CA LEU A 86 4.03 -11.77 -9.01
C LEU A 86 5.53 -11.75 -8.73
N ALA A 87 5.94 -11.48 -7.49
CA ALA A 87 7.35 -11.41 -7.12
C ALA A 87 8.08 -12.75 -7.32
N ALA A 88 7.40 -13.87 -7.10
CA ALA A 88 7.97 -15.19 -7.30
C ALA A 88 8.17 -15.54 -8.79
N GLU A 89 7.22 -15.18 -9.65
CA GLU A 89 7.23 -15.54 -11.07
C GLU A 89 7.92 -14.47 -11.94
N TYR A 90 7.78 -13.19 -11.59
CA TYR A 90 8.30 -12.03 -12.34
C TYR A 90 9.02 -11.03 -11.43
N PRO A 91 10.15 -11.39 -10.79
CA PRO A 91 10.85 -10.54 -9.82
C PRO A 91 11.40 -9.23 -10.40
N GLN A 92 11.50 -9.11 -11.72
CA GLN A 92 11.91 -7.90 -12.42
C GLN A 92 10.82 -6.83 -12.48
N LEU A 93 9.54 -7.20 -12.36
CA LEU A 93 8.43 -6.26 -12.35
C LEU A 93 8.19 -5.72 -10.94
N ALA A 94 8.21 -4.41 -10.81
CA ALA A 94 7.94 -3.77 -9.52
C ALA A 94 6.45 -3.80 -9.18
N SER A 95 6.11 -3.95 -7.91
CA SER A 95 4.76 -3.67 -7.40
C SER A 95 4.67 -2.23 -6.93
N HIS A 96 3.53 -1.58 -7.23
CA HIS A 96 3.23 -0.20 -6.85
C HIS A 96 1.84 -0.14 -6.24
N PHE A 97 1.74 0.31 -5.00
CA PHE A 97 0.43 0.58 -4.38
C PHE A 97 -0.02 1.97 -4.84
N THR A 98 -1.00 2.02 -5.72
CA THR A 98 -1.38 3.24 -6.42
C THR A 98 -2.68 3.87 -5.91
N GLU A 99 -3.52 3.09 -5.23
CA GLU A 99 -4.76 3.63 -4.69
C GLU A 99 -5.24 2.89 -3.43
N GLY A 100 -5.61 3.69 -2.44
CA GLY A 100 -6.29 3.27 -1.22
C GLY A 100 -6.56 4.47 -0.34
N GLY A 101 -7.80 4.66 0.08
CA GLY A 101 -8.19 5.84 0.84
C GLY A 101 -9.08 5.53 2.03
N PRO A 102 -9.05 6.40 3.06
CA PRO A 102 -9.92 6.27 4.20
C PRO A 102 -11.38 6.48 3.80
N ARG A 103 -12.28 5.95 4.59
CA ARG A 103 -13.72 6.14 4.46
C ARG A 103 -14.24 6.94 5.64
N LEU A 104 -15.15 7.89 5.40
CA LEU A 104 -15.71 8.74 6.45
C LEU A 104 -16.44 7.95 7.53
N TYR A 105 -17.01 6.78 7.18
CA TYR A 105 -17.74 5.89 8.10
C TYR A 105 -16.85 4.87 8.82
N ASP A 106 -15.56 4.77 8.51
CA ASP A 106 -14.65 3.73 9.00
C ASP A 106 -13.50 4.35 9.84
N HIS A 107 -13.85 4.86 11.02
CA HIS A 107 -12.87 5.41 11.97
C HIS A 107 -11.87 6.39 11.37
N TYR A 108 -12.34 7.25 10.46
CA TYR A 108 -11.54 8.17 9.64
C TYR A 108 -10.37 8.85 10.36
N ALA A 109 -10.60 9.35 11.57
CA ALA A 109 -9.59 10.09 12.32
C ALA A 109 -8.59 9.19 13.07
N THR A 110 -8.91 7.90 13.25
CA THR A 110 -8.19 6.99 14.17
C THR A 110 -7.78 5.65 13.55
N ASP A 111 -7.93 5.49 12.25
CA ASP A 111 -7.60 4.25 11.53
C ASP A 111 -6.09 4.11 11.18
N TRP A 112 -5.22 4.80 11.92
CA TRP A 112 -3.77 4.81 11.68
C TRP A 112 -3.14 3.40 11.73
N CYS A 113 -3.56 2.54 12.65
CA CYS A 113 -3.03 1.18 12.73
C CYS A 113 -3.43 0.32 11.54
N LYS A 114 -4.63 0.50 10.99
CA LYS A 114 -5.05 -0.11 9.72
C LYS A 114 -4.09 0.26 8.60
N TRP A 115 -3.88 1.56 8.38
CA TRP A 115 -3.03 2.06 7.30
C TRP A 115 -1.55 1.74 7.52
N GLY A 116 -1.07 1.85 8.76
CA GLY A 116 0.30 1.47 9.10
C GLY A 116 0.57 -0.01 8.84
N SER A 117 -0.39 -0.88 9.16
CA SER A 117 -0.27 -2.32 8.87
C SER A 117 -0.25 -2.60 7.37
N ILE A 118 -1.09 -1.92 6.58
CA ILE A 118 -1.11 -2.05 5.12
C ILE A 118 0.22 -1.58 4.54
N MET A 119 0.73 -0.42 4.97
CA MET A 119 2.02 0.12 4.50
C MET A 119 3.19 -0.81 4.84
N ALA A 120 3.25 -1.32 6.07
CA ALA A 120 4.29 -2.26 6.49
C ALA A 120 4.29 -3.52 5.62
N LYS A 121 3.12 -4.12 5.43
CA LYS A 121 2.94 -5.31 4.60
C LYS A 121 3.25 -5.04 3.11
N ALA A 122 2.82 -3.88 2.58
CA ALA A 122 3.09 -3.51 1.18
C ALA A 122 4.60 -3.38 0.92
N LEU A 123 5.32 -2.70 1.82
CA LEU A 123 6.77 -2.60 1.72
C LEU A 123 7.45 -3.96 1.87
N ALA A 124 7.05 -4.77 2.85
CA ALA A 124 7.59 -6.11 3.05
C ALA A 124 7.34 -7.04 1.86
N ALA A 125 6.21 -6.86 1.15
CA ALA A 125 5.88 -7.58 -0.09
C ALA A 125 6.57 -7.01 -1.34
N GLY A 126 7.43 -5.99 -1.21
CA GLY A 126 8.22 -5.44 -2.31
C GLY A 126 7.56 -4.28 -3.07
N CYS A 127 6.45 -3.71 -2.57
CA CYS A 127 5.91 -2.48 -3.14
C CYS A 127 6.91 -1.34 -3.01
N ARG A 128 7.18 -0.64 -4.12
CA ARG A 128 8.17 0.45 -4.19
C ARG A 128 7.57 1.82 -3.94
N THR A 129 6.27 1.96 -4.09
CA THR A 129 5.54 3.21 -3.85
C THR A 129 4.25 2.92 -3.11
N PHE A 130 3.75 3.93 -2.40
CA PHE A 130 2.46 3.89 -1.74
C PHE A 130 1.75 5.23 -1.96
N THR A 131 0.61 5.21 -2.65
CA THR A 131 -0.19 6.40 -2.96
C THR A 131 -1.56 6.29 -2.31
N GLY A 132 -1.91 7.29 -1.52
CA GLY A 132 -3.24 7.38 -0.92
C GLY A 132 -4.25 8.06 -1.86
N TRP A 133 -5.52 7.78 -1.65
CA TRP A 133 -6.66 8.35 -2.37
C TRP A 133 -7.63 9.00 -1.37
N ASN A 134 -7.93 10.24 -1.39
CA ASN A 134 -7.52 11.48 -2.03
C ASN A 134 -6.58 12.29 -1.10
N LEU A 135 -5.98 13.37 -1.60
CA LEU A 135 -5.17 14.26 -0.75
C LEU A 135 -6.03 15.13 0.17
N LEU A 136 -7.01 15.84 -0.39
CA LEU A 136 -7.82 16.83 0.33
C LEU A 136 -9.28 16.78 -0.13
N LEU A 137 -10.17 16.60 0.83
CA LEU A 137 -11.62 16.67 0.63
C LEU A 137 -12.24 17.51 1.78
N ASP A 138 -13.53 17.86 1.64
CA ASP A 138 -14.26 18.44 2.76
C ASP A 138 -14.81 17.35 3.72
N GLU A 139 -15.51 17.76 4.76
CA GLU A 139 -16.10 16.88 5.78
C GLU A 139 -17.21 15.95 5.25
N SER A 140 -17.73 16.23 4.08
CA SER A 140 -18.70 15.37 3.37
C SER A 140 -18.05 14.46 2.32
N GLY A 141 -16.74 14.58 2.13
CA GLY A 141 -15.99 13.85 1.15
C GLY A 141 -16.02 14.46 -0.25
N CYS A 142 -16.31 15.75 -0.36
CA CYS A 142 -16.35 16.49 -1.62
C CYS A 142 -15.08 17.32 -1.86
N PRO A 143 -14.73 17.62 -3.11
CA PRO A 143 -15.36 17.13 -4.34
C PRO A 143 -15.05 15.65 -4.59
N ASN A 144 -16.07 14.88 -4.92
CA ASN A 144 -15.94 13.48 -5.26
C ASN A 144 -16.99 13.08 -6.29
N ILE A 145 -16.68 12.10 -7.14
CA ILE A 145 -17.61 11.53 -8.11
C ILE A 145 -18.16 10.23 -7.52
N GLY A 146 -19.47 10.12 -7.41
CA GLY A 146 -20.16 8.93 -6.92
C GLY A 146 -20.29 8.84 -5.40
N PRO A 147 -21.05 7.83 -4.93
CA PRO A 147 -21.47 7.71 -3.53
C PRO A 147 -20.46 6.89 -2.68
N PHE A 148 -19.19 7.21 -2.73
CA PHE A 148 -18.15 6.37 -2.10
C PHE A 148 -17.80 6.76 -0.67
N PHE A 149 -18.31 7.88 -0.14
CA PHE A 149 -18.00 8.38 1.20
C PHE A 149 -16.48 8.42 1.49
N CYS A 150 -15.70 8.84 0.49
CA CYS A 150 -14.26 8.95 0.61
C CYS A 150 -13.89 10.03 1.63
N GLY A 151 -12.86 9.76 2.45
CA GLY A 151 -12.15 10.79 3.18
C GLY A 151 -10.86 11.15 2.46
N GLY A 152 -10.39 12.40 2.62
CA GLY A 152 -9.05 12.78 2.20
C GLY A 152 -8.00 12.37 3.23
N LEU A 153 -6.71 12.40 2.87
CA LEU A 153 -5.65 12.39 3.88
C LEU A 153 -5.83 13.55 4.87
N ALA A 154 -6.23 14.70 4.34
CA ALA A 154 -6.66 15.85 5.13
C ALA A 154 -8.09 16.26 4.74
N THR A 155 -8.80 16.85 5.69
CA THR A 155 -10.12 17.46 5.49
C THR A 155 -10.01 18.97 5.67
N LEU A 156 -10.44 19.73 4.68
CA LEU A 156 -10.64 21.17 4.80
C LEU A 156 -12.13 21.43 5.10
N HIS A 157 -12.43 21.79 6.34
CA HIS A 157 -13.81 22.02 6.76
C HIS A 157 -14.44 23.20 6.00
N SER A 158 -15.56 22.92 5.34
CA SER A 158 -16.21 23.87 4.41
C SER A 158 -16.63 25.18 5.08
N GLN A 159 -16.99 25.15 6.36
CA GLN A 159 -17.44 26.31 7.14
C GLN A 159 -16.29 27.00 7.86
N THR A 160 -15.53 26.28 8.69
CA THR A 160 -14.49 26.86 9.54
C THR A 160 -13.18 27.14 8.83
N LYS A 161 -12.95 26.51 7.67
CA LYS A 161 -11.68 26.51 6.92
C LYS A 161 -10.50 25.92 7.69
N GLU A 162 -10.78 25.18 8.74
CA GLU A 162 -9.76 24.46 9.50
C GLU A 162 -9.39 23.16 8.82
N LEU A 163 -8.13 22.74 9.00
CA LEU A 163 -7.64 21.44 8.54
C LEU A 163 -7.68 20.42 9.66
N SER A 164 -8.22 19.24 9.35
CA SER A 164 -8.06 18.05 10.18
C SER A 164 -7.43 16.92 9.37
N TYR A 165 -6.94 15.89 10.05
CA TYR A 165 -6.13 14.85 9.43
C TYR A 165 -6.68 13.46 9.75
N SER A 166 -6.67 12.58 8.74
CA SER A 166 -7.07 11.18 8.88
C SER A 166 -6.03 10.35 9.62
N GLY A 167 -6.43 9.15 10.05
CA GLY A 167 -5.50 8.14 10.53
C GLY A 167 -4.50 7.71 9.45
N GLN A 168 -4.93 7.69 8.17
CA GLN A 168 -4.02 7.42 7.05
C GLN A 168 -2.90 8.48 6.94
N TYR A 169 -3.21 9.77 7.12
CA TYR A 169 -2.18 10.83 7.15
C TYR A 169 -1.15 10.57 8.24
N ARG A 170 -1.60 10.16 9.45
CA ARG A 170 -0.70 9.86 10.56
C ARG A 170 0.21 8.67 10.24
N ALA A 171 -0.34 7.61 9.62
CA ALA A 171 0.45 6.48 9.15
C ALA A 171 1.49 6.94 8.12
N PHE A 172 1.10 7.74 7.12
CA PHE A 172 2.06 8.30 6.15
C PHE A 172 3.18 9.08 6.83
N ALA A 173 2.87 9.87 7.86
CA ALA A 173 3.88 10.64 8.59
C ALA A 173 4.95 9.75 9.25
N HIS A 174 4.56 8.57 9.77
CA HIS A 174 5.50 7.59 10.29
C HIS A 174 6.40 6.98 9.20
N PHE A 175 5.84 6.62 8.05
CA PHE A 175 6.61 5.95 6.99
C PHE A 175 7.42 6.93 6.15
N SER A 176 6.78 7.94 5.56
CA SER A 176 7.41 8.83 4.59
C SER A 176 8.47 9.75 5.18
N ARG A 177 8.35 10.09 6.46
CA ARG A 177 9.34 10.92 7.15
C ARG A 177 10.65 10.19 7.39
N PHE A 178 10.61 8.91 7.69
CA PHE A 178 11.76 8.15 8.19
C PHE A 178 12.34 7.17 7.16
N ILE A 179 11.53 6.57 6.29
CA ILE A 179 12.00 5.72 5.20
C ILE A 179 12.24 6.60 3.96
N LYS A 180 13.48 6.73 3.55
CA LYS A 180 13.88 7.64 2.47
C LYS A 180 13.84 6.96 1.11
N PRO A 181 13.66 7.73 0.01
CA PRO A 181 13.85 7.18 -1.33
C PRO A 181 15.20 6.49 -1.47
N GLY A 182 15.20 5.27 -2.03
CA GLY A 182 16.40 4.43 -2.16
C GLY A 182 16.70 3.56 -0.93
N ALA A 183 15.87 3.60 0.12
CA ALA A 183 16.01 2.70 1.27
C ALA A 183 15.87 1.24 0.84
N LYS A 184 16.68 0.37 1.44
CA LYS A 184 16.54 -1.09 1.33
C LYS A 184 15.53 -1.56 2.37
N ILE A 185 14.52 -2.29 1.93
CA ILE A 185 13.47 -2.83 2.79
C ILE A 185 13.80 -4.26 3.19
N TYR A 186 13.59 -4.57 4.45
CA TYR A 186 13.76 -5.89 5.03
C TYR A 186 12.43 -6.34 5.65
N PRO A 187 11.84 -7.46 5.20
CA PRO A 187 10.72 -8.08 5.89
C PRO A 187 11.12 -8.45 7.32
N VAL A 188 10.22 -8.24 8.25
CA VAL A 188 10.42 -8.59 9.66
C VAL A 188 9.45 -9.71 10.02
N THR A 189 9.97 -10.77 10.60
CA THR A 189 9.18 -11.84 11.19
C THR A 189 9.10 -11.61 12.70
N ILE A 190 7.89 -11.56 13.23
CA ILE A 190 7.65 -11.48 14.67
C ILE A 190 7.31 -12.90 15.14
N ALA A 191 8.20 -13.48 15.96
CA ALA A 191 7.99 -14.80 16.53
C ALA A 191 6.97 -14.71 17.67
N ASP A 192 6.07 -15.69 17.74
CA ASP A 192 5.14 -15.94 18.84
C ASP A 192 4.23 -14.76 19.24
N ASP A 193 4.03 -13.82 18.32
CA ASP A 193 3.20 -12.65 18.60
C ASP A 193 1.72 -13.03 18.74
N VAL A 194 1.18 -13.80 17.82
CA VAL A 194 -0.24 -14.17 17.80
C VAL A 194 -0.41 -15.57 17.24
N PRO A 195 -1.17 -16.45 17.93
CA PRO A 195 -1.45 -17.80 17.45
C PRO A 195 -2.31 -17.77 16.17
N PRO A 196 -2.46 -18.89 15.46
CA PRO A 196 -3.33 -19.01 14.28
C PRO A 196 -4.71 -18.42 14.53
N MET A 197 -5.30 -17.82 13.48
CA MET A 197 -6.50 -16.98 13.57
C MET A 197 -7.68 -17.60 14.33
N PHE A 198 -7.89 -18.92 14.19
CA PHE A 198 -8.95 -19.64 14.89
C PHE A 198 -8.68 -19.89 16.38
N LEU A 199 -7.48 -19.59 16.85
CA LEU A 199 -7.07 -19.69 18.24
C LEU A 199 -6.86 -18.33 18.90
N TYR A 200 -7.12 -17.22 18.18
CA TYR A 200 -6.88 -15.88 18.72
C TYR A 200 -7.75 -15.62 19.95
N PRO A 201 -7.17 -15.60 21.14
CA PRO A 201 -7.91 -15.16 22.29
C PRO A 201 -8.23 -13.67 22.14
N ASN A 202 -9.47 -13.30 22.47
CA ASN A 202 -9.91 -11.90 22.48
C ASN A 202 -9.74 -11.13 21.15
N ASN A 203 -9.80 -11.81 20.00
CA ASN A 203 -9.61 -11.20 18.68
C ASN A 203 -8.28 -10.45 18.51
N ALA A 204 -7.22 -10.87 19.18
CA ALA A 204 -5.89 -10.29 19.02
C ALA A 204 -5.46 -10.31 17.55
N LYS A 205 -4.84 -9.22 17.10
CA LYS A 205 -4.35 -9.04 15.73
C LYS A 205 -2.82 -9.10 15.73
N PRO A 206 -2.20 -9.64 14.65
CA PRO A 206 -0.75 -9.63 14.53
C PRO A 206 -0.19 -8.20 14.57
N ILE A 207 0.94 -8.03 15.22
CA ILE A 207 1.75 -6.82 15.09
C ILE A 207 2.30 -6.78 13.66
N ALA A 208 2.12 -5.67 12.96
CA ALA A 208 2.76 -5.49 11.66
C ALA A 208 4.11 -4.79 11.84
N ALA A 209 5.12 -5.26 11.10
CA ALA A 209 6.45 -4.70 11.17
C ALA A 209 7.15 -4.70 9.81
N VAL A 210 8.00 -3.71 9.60
CA VAL A 210 8.94 -3.65 8.47
C VAL A 210 10.18 -2.89 8.88
N ALA A 211 11.35 -3.36 8.45
CA ALA A 211 12.60 -2.65 8.66
C ALA A 211 13.11 -2.04 7.34
N ALA A 212 13.86 -0.96 7.46
CA ALA A 212 14.50 -0.29 6.35
C ALA A 212 15.91 0.17 6.72
N GLN A 213 16.83 0.15 5.75
CA GLN A 213 18.11 0.84 5.82
C GLN A 213 18.13 1.94 4.78
N ASN A 214 18.22 3.16 5.25
CA ASN A 214 18.31 4.34 4.39
C ASN A 214 19.65 4.45 3.67
N PRO A 215 19.77 5.25 2.59
CA PRO A 215 21.02 5.47 1.88
C PRO A 215 22.14 6.07 2.75
N ASP A 216 21.80 6.79 3.81
CA ASP A 216 22.73 7.35 4.79
C ASP A 216 23.21 6.33 5.84
N GLY A 217 22.76 5.08 5.75
CA GLY A 217 23.09 4.00 6.69
C GLY A 217 22.14 3.91 7.89
N SER A 218 21.29 4.90 8.13
CA SER A 218 20.37 4.87 9.25
C SER A 218 19.37 3.71 9.13
N PHE A 219 19.12 3.05 10.25
CA PHE A 219 18.14 1.96 10.34
C PHE A 219 16.80 2.51 10.83
N VAL A 220 15.71 2.03 10.23
CA VAL A 220 14.34 2.35 10.61
C VAL A 220 13.58 1.06 10.83
N LEU A 221 12.89 0.94 11.96
CA LEU A 221 11.94 -0.13 12.22
C LEU A 221 10.56 0.48 12.49
N GLN A 222 9.60 0.11 11.66
CA GLN A 222 8.19 0.46 11.84
C GLN A 222 7.48 -0.69 12.52
N LEU A 223 6.75 -0.39 13.59
CA LEU A 223 5.98 -1.34 14.40
C LEU A 223 4.56 -0.81 14.57
N VAL A 224 3.58 -1.68 14.36
CA VAL A 224 2.15 -1.34 14.46
C VAL A 224 1.46 -2.31 15.39
N ASN A 225 0.95 -1.81 16.51
CA ASN A 225 0.13 -2.58 17.44
C ASN A 225 -1.35 -2.21 17.27
N PRO A 226 -2.14 -3.01 16.54
CA PRO A 226 -3.57 -2.76 16.34
C PRO A 226 -4.45 -3.32 17.46
N ASN A 227 -3.86 -3.70 18.60
CA ASN A 227 -4.56 -4.31 19.72
C ASN A 227 -4.89 -3.26 20.80
N SER A 228 -5.88 -3.57 21.62
CA SER A 228 -6.30 -2.74 22.76
C SER A 228 -5.44 -2.91 24.00
N ASP A 229 -4.42 -3.76 23.94
CA ASP A 229 -3.48 -4.02 25.02
C ASP A 229 -2.04 -3.66 24.63
N LYS A 230 -1.25 -3.40 25.66
CA LYS A 230 0.20 -3.20 25.50
C LYS A 230 0.86 -4.45 24.96
N ARG A 231 1.84 -4.25 24.09
CA ARG A 231 2.72 -5.30 23.61
C ARG A 231 4.18 -4.92 23.84
N GLN A 232 5.04 -5.91 23.96
CA GLN A 232 6.48 -5.72 24.00
C GLN A 232 7.10 -6.53 22.86
N VAL A 233 7.90 -5.84 22.05
CA VAL A 233 8.65 -6.45 20.95
C VAL A 233 10.12 -6.34 21.28
N GLN A 234 10.87 -7.40 21.02
CA GLN A 234 12.32 -7.37 21.06
C GLN A 234 12.88 -7.67 19.68
N TYR A 235 13.98 -7.03 19.34
CA TYR A 235 14.70 -7.29 18.10
C TYR A 235 16.19 -7.26 18.32
N GLU A 236 16.91 -8.00 17.50
CA GLU A 236 18.37 -8.02 17.52
C GLU A 236 18.91 -7.19 16.35
N ARG A 237 19.93 -6.36 16.65
CA ARG A 237 20.73 -5.69 15.62
C ARG A 237 22.19 -5.64 16.08
N ASP A 238 23.11 -6.03 15.21
CA ASP A 238 24.56 -6.00 15.45
C ASP A 238 24.98 -6.71 16.74
N GLY A 239 24.36 -7.85 17.04
CA GLY A 239 24.60 -8.66 18.24
C GLY A 239 24.02 -8.06 19.53
N ARG A 240 23.23 -7.02 19.47
CA ARG A 240 22.58 -6.37 20.61
C ARG A 240 21.08 -6.52 20.56
N TRP A 241 20.47 -6.82 21.70
CA TRP A 241 19.03 -6.91 21.87
C TRP A 241 18.46 -5.58 22.33
N TYR A 242 17.34 -5.19 21.71
CA TYR A 242 16.59 -3.98 22.00
C TYR A 242 15.14 -4.37 22.33
N TYR A 243 14.52 -3.59 23.21
CA TYR A 243 13.13 -3.78 23.63
C TYR A 243 12.32 -2.53 23.28
N VAL A 244 11.16 -2.73 22.70
CA VAL A 244 10.22 -1.68 22.37
C VAL A 244 8.87 -1.98 22.98
N GLU A 245 8.38 -1.08 23.82
CA GLU A 245 7.01 -1.14 24.32
C GLU A 245 6.08 -0.46 23.31
N LEU A 246 5.05 -1.18 22.91
CA LEU A 246 4.00 -0.69 22.03
C LEU A 246 2.74 -0.45 22.85
N LEU A 247 2.31 0.80 22.93
CA LEU A 247 1.04 1.13 23.56
C LEU A 247 -0.14 0.53 22.78
N PRO A 248 -1.33 0.42 23.39
CA PRO A 248 -2.53 0.05 22.67
C PRO A 248 -2.76 0.97 21.46
N ASP A 249 -3.23 0.39 20.36
CA ASP A 249 -3.60 1.11 19.13
C ASP A 249 -2.53 2.14 18.70
N SER A 250 -1.29 1.69 18.49
CA SER A 250 -0.17 2.58 18.26
C SER A 250 0.71 2.20 17.08
N LEU A 251 1.29 3.24 16.45
CA LEU A 251 2.43 3.14 15.55
C LEU A 251 3.70 3.63 16.26
N VAL A 252 4.76 2.86 16.14
CA VAL A 252 6.08 3.23 16.69
C VAL A 252 7.11 3.18 15.57
N THR A 253 7.91 4.25 15.47
CA THR A 253 9.07 4.29 14.58
C THR A 253 10.34 4.30 15.44
N VAL A 254 11.17 3.29 15.28
CA VAL A 254 12.52 3.27 15.85
C VAL A 254 13.49 3.73 14.79
N VAL A 255 14.37 4.66 15.15
CA VAL A 255 15.45 5.14 14.26
C VAL A 255 16.77 4.96 14.99
N GLN A 256 17.72 4.36 14.31
CA GLN A 256 19.11 4.19 14.81
C GLN A 256 20.08 4.65 13.72
N ALA A 257 21.04 5.46 14.13
CA ALA A 257 22.14 5.91 13.26
C ALA A 257 23.13 4.78 12.96
#